data_67eda318b70563980c5ce0b2099b624e
#
_entry.id   67eda318b70563980c5ce0b2099b624e
#
_cell.length_a   1.000
_cell.length_b   1.000
_cell.length_c   1.000
_cell.angle_alpha   90.00
_cell.angle_beta   90.00
_cell.angle_gamma   90.00
#
_symmetry.space_group_name_H-M   'P 1'
#
loop_
_entity.id
_entity.type
_entity.pdbx_description
1 polymer ?
#
loop_
_entity_poly.entity_id
_entity_poly.type
_entity_poly.pdbx_seq_one_letter_code
_entity_poly.pdbx_strand_id
1 'polypeptide(L)'
;MWKELLPQWTAFWSVLTVDLPGHGATSSFGYEHSMEFMADAVYAITTHLNLQPFLLLGHSMGGYVGLEFATHYPEQLIGLGLFFSTPEPDTAERKLMRERAVELVKQNKNTFIRASIPQLFDAKTRETIKSNIDALIARSLQMETQGIIAAIYGMKKREDRSHILYQPPVQLKETGIAVFAGVQDTVIPFDHVQQWWEAPGVTFQYESPYGHMGHMSDRDGCVAAVLQWWKSLTPGGAA
;
A
#
# COMPACT_ATOMS: atom_id res chain seq x y z
N MET A 1 10.89 -1.16 -2.31
CA MET A 1 10.07 -0.10 -1.74
C MET A 1 10.45 0.15 -0.27
N TRP A 2 10.29 -0.80 0.62
CA TRP A 2 10.50 -0.67 2.07
C TRP A 2 11.96 -0.60 2.57
N LYS A 3 12.95 -0.72 1.68
CA LYS A 3 14.38 -0.88 2.00
C LYS A 3 14.91 0.13 3.04
N GLU A 4 14.46 1.39 2.96
CA GLU A 4 14.96 2.46 3.83
C GLU A 4 14.32 2.43 5.24
N LEU A 5 13.14 1.79 5.40
CA LEU A 5 12.42 1.68 6.66
C LEU A 5 12.76 0.39 7.42
N LEU A 6 13.08 -0.68 6.68
CA LEU A 6 13.34 -2.01 7.25
C LEU A 6 14.38 -2.01 8.38
N PRO A 7 15.56 -1.35 8.27
CA PRO A 7 16.56 -1.39 9.34
C PRO A 7 16.05 -0.86 10.67
N GLN A 8 15.11 0.11 10.64
CA GLN A 8 14.54 0.70 11.83
C GLN A 8 13.43 -0.17 12.43
N TRP A 9 12.63 -0.83 11.59
CA TRP A 9 11.57 -1.72 12.05
C TRP A 9 12.09 -3.07 12.52
N THR A 10 13.10 -3.64 11.83
CA THR A 10 13.69 -4.93 12.23
C THR A 10 14.49 -4.88 13.54
N ALA A 11 14.75 -3.69 14.06
CA ALA A 11 15.28 -3.52 15.41
C ALA A 11 14.26 -3.90 16.50
N PHE A 12 12.95 -3.90 16.17
CA PHE A 12 11.87 -4.15 17.11
C PHE A 12 11.04 -5.38 16.74
N TRP A 13 10.94 -5.75 15.46
CA TRP A 13 10.02 -6.79 14.96
C TRP A 13 10.67 -7.71 13.94
N SER A 14 10.12 -8.90 13.80
CA SER A 14 10.28 -9.68 12.58
C SER A 14 9.42 -9.06 11.49
N VAL A 15 10.02 -8.71 10.35
CA VAL A 15 9.33 -8.04 9.24
C VAL A 15 9.36 -8.93 8.01
N LEU A 16 8.21 -9.27 7.46
CA LEU A 16 8.06 -9.93 6.18
C LEU A 16 7.68 -8.90 5.12
N THR A 17 8.41 -8.87 4.01
CA THR A 17 8.02 -8.12 2.80
C THR A 17 7.71 -9.08 1.69
N VAL A 18 6.59 -8.84 0.99
CA VAL A 18 6.10 -9.71 -0.08
C VAL A 18 6.18 -8.98 -1.41
N ASP A 19 6.79 -9.62 -2.40
CA ASP A 19 6.65 -9.25 -3.79
C ASP A 19 5.34 -9.85 -4.31
N LEU A 20 4.34 -9.01 -4.52
CA LEU A 20 3.02 -9.45 -5.01
C LEU A 20 3.11 -10.03 -6.43
N PRO A 21 2.15 -10.87 -6.88
CA PRO A 21 2.12 -11.41 -8.22
C PRO A 21 2.38 -10.33 -9.30
N GLY A 22 3.33 -10.60 -10.20
CA GLY A 22 3.79 -9.67 -11.24
C GLY A 22 4.72 -8.55 -10.76
N HIS A 23 5.16 -8.56 -9.49
CA HIS A 23 6.06 -7.57 -8.91
C HIS A 23 7.33 -8.22 -8.37
N GLY A 24 8.43 -7.45 -8.38
CA GLY A 24 9.72 -7.90 -7.85
C GLY A 24 10.18 -9.21 -8.47
N ALA A 25 10.41 -10.23 -7.65
CA ALA A 25 10.83 -11.57 -8.08
C ALA A 25 9.64 -12.53 -8.35
N THR A 26 8.41 -12.11 -8.06
CA THR A 26 7.23 -12.95 -8.26
C THR A 26 6.70 -12.79 -9.69
N SER A 27 6.57 -13.93 -10.39
CA SER A 27 6.06 -13.98 -11.76
C SER A 27 4.63 -13.45 -11.89
N SER A 28 4.26 -13.10 -13.12
CA SER A 28 2.89 -12.73 -13.48
C SER A 28 2.06 -13.99 -13.75
N PHE A 29 0.80 -13.98 -13.32
CA PHE A 29 -0.16 -15.07 -13.51
C PHE A 29 -1.40 -14.55 -14.22
N GLY A 30 -1.58 -14.94 -15.48
CA GLY A 30 -2.74 -14.53 -16.26
C GLY A 30 -2.73 -13.06 -16.69
N TYR A 31 -3.90 -12.54 -16.99
CA TYR A 31 -4.08 -11.21 -17.60
C TYR A 31 -4.59 -10.16 -16.61
N GLU A 32 -5.02 -10.58 -15.43
CA GLU A 32 -5.57 -9.73 -14.39
C GLU A 32 -5.14 -10.26 -13.03
N HIS A 33 -4.62 -9.38 -12.20
CA HIS A 33 -4.34 -9.65 -10.79
C HIS A 33 -5.36 -8.86 -9.95
N SER A 34 -6.50 -9.49 -9.61
CA SER A 34 -7.44 -8.86 -8.69
C SER A 34 -6.79 -8.62 -7.33
N MET A 35 -7.33 -7.68 -6.57
CA MET A 35 -6.83 -7.43 -5.22
C MET A 35 -7.05 -8.64 -4.31
N GLU A 36 -8.14 -9.38 -4.51
CA GLU A 36 -8.43 -10.65 -3.85
C GLU A 36 -7.36 -11.70 -4.17
N PHE A 37 -7.05 -11.93 -5.47
CA PHE A 37 -5.99 -12.87 -5.88
C PHE A 37 -4.63 -12.53 -5.25
N MET A 38 -4.31 -11.23 -5.14
CA MET A 38 -3.08 -10.80 -4.47
C MET A 38 -3.15 -11.03 -2.95
N ALA A 39 -4.33 -10.87 -2.33
CA ALA A 39 -4.55 -11.17 -0.91
C ALA A 39 -4.42 -12.67 -0.63
N ASP A 40 -4.96 -13.53 -1.50
CA ASP A 40 -4.81 -14.99 -1.43
C ASP A 40 -3.32 -15.40 -1.50
N ALA A 41 -2.54 -14.75 -2.36
CA ALA A 41 -1.10 -15.00 -2.43
C ALA A 41 -0.38 -14.64 -1.12
N VAL A 42 -0.74 -13.52 -0.49
CA VAL A 42 -0.22 -13.14 0.83
C VAL A 42 -0.64 -14.17 1.88
N TYR A 43 -1.92 -14.57 1.89
CA TYR A 43 -2.45 -15.58 2.81
C TYR A 43 -1.71 -16.93 2.68
N ALA A 44 -1.48 -17.38 1.46
CA ALA A 44 -0.74 -18.63 1.21
C ALA A 44 0.68 -18.56 1.79
N ILE A 45 1.38 -17.42 1.65
CA ILE A 45 2.73 -17.22 2.19
C ILE A 45 2.68 -17.21 3.73
N THR A 46 1.79 -16.43 4.34
CA THR A 46 1.71 -16.31 5.79
C THR A 46 1.30 -17.62 6.46
N THR A 47 0.41 -18.38 5.83
CA THR A 47 0.02 -19.72 6.28
C THR A 47 1.17 -20.72 6.14
N HIS A 48 1.87 -20.73 5.00
CA HIS A 48 3.03 -21.60 4.79
C HIS A 48 4.13 -21.37 5.83
N LEU A 49 4.34 -20.10 6.20
CA LEU A 49 5.31 -19.73 7.23
C LEU A 49 4.80 -19.92 8.66
N ASN A 50 3.54 -20.36 8.86
CA ASN A 50 2.88 -20.50 10.15
C ASN A 50 2.98 -19.24 11.00
N LEU A 51 2.75 -18.06 10.39
CA LEU A 51 2.84 -16.80 11.13
C LEU A 51 1.70 -16.69 12.14
N GLN A 52 2.03 -16.20 13.35
CA GLN A 52 1.04 -15.72 14.30
C GLN A 52 0.33 -14.49 13.74
N PRO A 53 -0.83 -14.08 14.25
CA PRO A 53 -1.47 -12.85 13.82
C PRO A 53 -0.51 -11.66 13.80
N PHE A 54 -0.59 -10.84 12.75
CA PHE A 54 0.40 -9.81 12.43
C PHE A 54 -0.25 -8.46 12.07
N LEU A 55 0.56 -7.41 12.10
CA LEU A 55 0.22 -6.13 11.47
C LEU A 55 0.45 -6.22 9.96
N LEU A 56 -0.57 -5.89 9.18
CA LEU A 56 -0.45 -5.75 7.74
C LEU A 56 -0.38 -4.26 7.37
N LEU A 57 0.72 -3.85 6.75
CA LEU A 57 0.90 -2.49 6.26
C LEU A 57 0.94 -2.50 4.73
N GLY A 58 -0.04 -1.88 4.09
CA GLY A 58 -0.16 -1.84 2.64
C GLY A 58 -0.04 -0.43 2.06
N HIS A 59 0.98 -0.18 1.21
CA HIS A 59 1.15 1.09 0.52
C HIS A 59 0.36 1.11 -0.80
N SER A 60 -0.45 2.13 -1.01
CA SER A 60 -1.19 2.36 -2.26
C SER A 60 -1.97 1.09 -2.67
N MET A 61 -1.63 0.45 -3.79
CA MET A 61 -2.21 -0.83 -4.21
C MET A 61 -2.11 -1.91 -3.10
N GLY A 62 -1.02 -1.93 -2.34
CA GLY A 62 -0.88 -2.83 -1.19
C GLY A 62 -1.94 -2.63 -0.12
N GLY A 63 -2.46 -1.41 0.04
CA GLY A 63 -3.60 -1.13 0.92
C GLY A 63 -4.91 -1.72 0.38
N TYR A 64 -5.13 -1.70 -0.94
CA TYR A 64 -6.28 -2.38 -1.55
C TYR A 64 -6.22 -3.89 -1.30
N VAL A 65 -5.03 -4.48 -1.46
CA VAL A 65 -4.78 -5.89 -1.13
C VAL A 65 -5.00 -6.16 0.36
N GLY A 66 -4.56 -5.25 1.23
CA GLY A 66 -4.77 -5.34 2.68
C GLY A 66 -6.24 -5.32 3.08
N LEU A 67 -7.08 -4.55 2.38
CA LEU A 67 -8.53 -4.52 2.60
C LEU A 67 -9.19 -5.82 2.18
N GLU A 68 -8.79 -6.41 1.04
CA GLU A 68 -9.26 -7.75 0.65
C GLU A 68 -8.79 -8.82 1.66
N PHE A 69 -7.55 -8.72 2.13
CA PHE A 69 -7.04 -9.61 3.17
C PHE A 69 -7.86 -9.51 4.46
N ALA A 70 -8.19 -8.31 4.90
CA ALA A 70 -9.03 -8.08 6.07
C ALA A 70 -10.48 -8.57 5.89
N THR A 71 -10.95 -8.63 4.64
CA THR A 71 -12.27 -9.17 4.31
C THR A 71 -12.31 -10.70 4.42
N HIS A 72 -11.29 -11.38 3.91
CA HIS A 72 -11.29 -12.84 3.75
C HIS A 72 -10.56 -13.58 4.88
N TYR A 73 -9.56 -12.94 5.50
CA TYR A 73 -8.65 -13.56 6.49
C TYR A 73 -8.43 -12.70 7.74
N PRO A 74 -9.50 -12.11 8.31
CA PRO A 74 -9.36 -11.15 9.42
C PRO A 74 -8.72 -11.76 10.67
N GLU A 75 -8.81 -13.08 10.86
CA GLU A 75 -8.24 -13.81 12.00
C GLU A 75 -6.71 -13.79 12.05
N GLN A 76 -6.05 -13.50 10.91
CA GLN A 76 -4.60 -13.35 10.86
C GLN A 76 -4.12 -11.94 11.21
N LEU A 77 -5.04 -10.99 11.40
CA LEU A 77 -4.68 -9.59 11.60
C LEU A 77 -4.81 -9.16 13.06
N ILE A 78 -3.78 -8.50 13.56
CA ILE A 78 -3.83 -7.67 14.79
C ILE A 78 -3.95 -6.18 14.46
N GLY A 79 -3.91 -5.79 13.20
CA GLY A 79 -4.11 -4.44 12.72
C GLY A 79 -3.87 -4.32 11.23
N LEU A 80 -4.55 -3.35 10.59
CA LEU A 80 -4.42 -3.02 9.17
C LEU A 80 -3.98 -1.56 9.00
N GLY A 81 -2.85 -1.33 8.36
CA GLY A 81 -2.37 0.01 7.99
C GLY A 81 -2.61 0.32 6.52
N LEU A 82 -3.46 1.31 6.24
CA LEU A 82 -3.65 1.90 4.92
C LEU A 82 -2.61 3.00 4.72
N PHE A 83 -1.53 2.68 4.05
CA PHE A 83 -0.37 3.54 3.91
C PHE A 83 -0.43 4.27 2.56
N PHE A 84 -0.85 5.54 2.57
CA PHE A 84 -1.12 6.33 1.36
C PHE A 84 -2.06 5.56 0.42
N SER A 85 -3.19 5.10 0.96
CA SER A 85 -4.15 4.24 0.27
C SER A 85 -5.60 4.66 0.58
N THR A 86 -6.56 4.06 -0.12
CA THR A 86 -7.99 4.36 -0.01
C THR A 86 -8.81 3.08 -0.02
N PRO A 87 -9.93 2.99 0.72
CA PRO A 87 -10.82 1.85 0.64
C PRO A 87 -11.77 1.90 -0.57
N GLU A 88 -11.86 3.04 -1.24
CA GLU A 88 -12.81 3.26 -2.34
C GLU A 88 -12.38 2.63 -3.66
N PRO A 89 -13.34 2.31 -4.52
CA PRO A 89 -13.08 1.87 -5.89
C PRO A 89 -12.59 3.04 -6.76
N ASP A 90 -12.06 2.73 -7.95
CA ASP A 90 -11.78 3.76 -8.94
C ASP A 90 -13.08 4.41 -9.45
N THR A 91 -13.09 5.73 -9.53
CA THR A 91 -14.13 6.49 -10.23
C THR A 91 -14.13 6.17 -11.71
N ALA A 92 -15.19 6.52 -12.43
CA ALA A 92 -15.27 6.33 -13.88
C ALA A 92 -14.09 6.98 -14.62
N GLU A 93 -13.69 8.18 -14.19
CA GLU A 93 -12.54 8.88 -14.74
C GLU A 93 -11.23 8.12 -14.49
N ARG A 94 -11.00 7.64 -13.26
CA ARG A 94 -9.82 6.85 -12.93
C ARG A 94 -9.78 5.53 -13.69
N LYS A 95 -10.92 4.87 -13.89
CA LYS A 95 -11.00 3.66 -14.72
C LYS A 95 -10.57 3.93 -16.16
N LEU A 96 -10.97 5.07 -16.73
CA LEU A 96 -10.52 5.49 -18.07
C LEU A 96 -9.01 5.80 -18.10
N MET A 97 -8.47 6.44 -17.05
CA MET A 97 -7.03 6.67 -16.92
C MET A 97 -6.25 5.34 -16.87
N ARG A 98 -6.78 4.32 -16.16
CA ARG A 98 -6.20 2.97 -16.13
C ARG A 98 -6.15 2.32 -17.51
N GLU A 99 -7.22 2.45 -18.30
CA GLU A 99 -7.25 1.94 -19.67
C GLU A 99 -6.17 2.59 -20.53
N ARG A 100 -6.05 3.92 -20.46
CA ARG A 100 -5.00 4.66 -21.16
C ARG A 100 -3.60 4.23 -20.71
N ALA A 101 -3.41 4.01 -19.40
CA ALA A 101 -2.15 3.53 -18.86
C ALA A 101 -1.79 2.14 -19.42
N VAL A 102 -2.75 1.21 -19.53
CA VAL A 102 -2.54 -0.11 -20.15
C VAL A 102 -2.04 0.03 -21.59
N GLU A 103 -2.69 0.89 -22.38
CA GLU A 103 -2.26 1.10 -23.80
C GLU A 103 -0.85 1.72 -23.89
N LEU A 104 -0.52 2.66 -23.01
CA LEU A 104 0.84 3.22 -22.94
C LEU A 104 1.89 2.17 -22.55
N VAL A 105 1.56 1.30 -21.57
CA VAL A 105 2.45 0.19 -21.16
C VAL A 105 2.67 -0.79 -22.30
N LYS A 106 1.62 -1.15 -23.06
CA LYS A 106 1.71 -2.01 -24.25
C LYS A 106 2.60 -1.40 -25.33
N GLN A 107 2.47 -0.10 -25.57
CA GLN A 107 3.27 0.62 -26.57
C GLN A 107 4.74 0.72 -26.14
N ASN A 108 5.00 1.18 -24.92
CA ASN A 108 6.36 1.32 -24.37
C ASN A 108 6.36 1.36 -22.85
N LYS A 109 6.50 0.20 -22.24
CA LYS A 109 6.62 0.05 -20.78
C LYS A 109 7.68 0.98 -20.16
N ASN A 110 8.84 1.07 -20.79
CA ASN A 110 9.97 1.82 -20.21
C ASN A 110 9.68 3.32 -20.19
N THR A 111 9.08 3.86 -21.23
CA THR A 111 8.65 5.27 -21.29
C THR A 111 7.57 5.54 -20.26
N PHE A 112 6.58 4.65 -20.13
CA PHE A 112 5.53 4.76 -19.11
C PHE A 112 6.10 4.81 -17.70
N ILE A 113 6.99 3.88 -17.34
CA ILE A 113 7.61 3.81 -16.01
C ILE A 113 8.40 5.10 -15.71
N ARG A 114 9.23 5.55 -16.66
CA ARG A 114 10.04 6.77 -16.49
C ARG A 114 9.21 8.04 -16.35
N ALA A 115 8.05 8.09 -16.99
CA ALA A 115 7.14 9.22 -16.89
C ALA A 115 6.27 9.18 -15.61
N SER A 116 5.81 8.00 -15.21
CA SER A 116 4.83 7.84 -14.14
C SER A 116 5.46 7.90 -12.74
N ILE A 117 6.60 7.26 -12.51
CA ILE A 117 7.20 7.18 -11.17
C ILE A 117 7.52 8.56 -10.57
N PRO A 118 8.14 9.51 -11.29
CA PRO A 118 8.40 10.84 -10.73
C PRO A 118 7.13 11.59 -10.33
N GLN A 119 5.99 11.31 -10.95
CA GLN A 119 4.71 11.97 -10.64
C GLN A 119 4.10 11.52 -9.29
N LEU A 120 4.61 10.45 -8.70
CA LEU A 120 4.22 9.99 -7.37
C LEU A 120 4.82 10.85 -6.23
N PHE A 121 5.79 11.69 -6.56
CA PHE A 121 6.48 12.57 -5.62
C PHE A 121 6.09 14.04 -5.85
N ASP A 122 5.99 14.81 -4.79
CA ASP A 122 5.88 16.26 -4.90
C ASP A 122 7.14 16.90 -5.52
N ALA A 123 7.01 18.12 -6.03
CA ALA A 123 8.07 18.77 -6.78
C ALA A 123 9.37 18.96 -5.96
N LYS A 124 9.24 19.34 -4.68
CA LYS A 124 10.38 19.54 -3.79
C LYS A 124 11.12 18.23 -3.52
N THR A 125 10.36 17.17 -3.25
CA THR A 125 10.92 15.83 -3.00
C THR A 125 11.67 15.30 -4.22
N ARG A 126 11.17 15.51 -5.44
CA ARG A 126 11.84 15.06 -6.67
C ARG A 126 13.28 15.56 -6.79
N GLU A 127 13.55 16.77 -6.32
CA GLU A 127 14.89 17.36 -6.36
C GLU A 127 15.80 16.76 -5.27
N THR A 128 15.26 16.61 -4.06
CA THR A 128 16.06 16.22 -2.89
C THR A 128 16.44 14.75 -2.84
N ILE A 129 15.58 13.85 -3.34
CA ILE A 129 15.81 12.40 -3.33
C ILE A 129 15.90 11.79 -4.74
N LYS A 130 16.42 12.56 -5.70
CA LYS A 130 16.53 12.15 -7.10
C LYS A 130 17.20 10.79 -7.28
N SER A 131 18.27 10.51 -6.55
CA SER A 131 19.00 9.23 -6.61
C SER A 131 18.13 8.04 -6.19
N ASN A 132 17.26 8.21 -5.18
CA ASN A 132 16.33 7.19 -4.73
C ASN A 132 15.23 6.94 -5.77
N ILE A 133 14.75 8.01 -6.41
CA ILE A 133 13.77 7.93 -7.50
C ILE A 133 14.38 7.20 -8.71
N ASP A 134 15.61 7.54 -9.11
CA ASP A 134 16.31 6.89 -10.22
C ASP A 134 16.51 5.38 -9.91
N ALA A 135 16.86 5.02 -8.68
CA ALA A 135 16.98 3.63 -8.24
C ALA A 135 15.62 2.90 -8.27
N LEU A 136 14.52 3.57 -7.90
CA LEU A 136 13.17 3.03 -7.99
C LEU A 136 12.79 2.78 -9.45
N ILE A 137 13.05 3.74 -10.34
CA ILE A 137 12.83 3.60 -11.79
C ILE A 137 13.62 2.41 -12.33
N ALA A 138 14.93 2.34 -12.03
CA ALA A 138 15.79 1.26 -12.51
C ALA A 138 15.27 -0.14 -12.11
N ARG A 139 14.77 -0.28 -10.87
CA ARG A 139 14.16 -1.51 -10.38
C ARG A 139 12.83 -1.80 -11.08
N SER A 140 11.98 -0.79 -11.26
CA SER A 140 10.67 -0.95 -11.90
C SER A 140 10.78 -1.32 -13.39
N LEU A 141 11.86 -0.89 -14.07
CA LEU A 141 12.14 -1.28 -15.46
C LEU A 141 12.38 -2.79 -15.63
N GLN A 142 12.73 -3.51 -14.56
CA GLN A 142 12.91 -4.97 -14.58
C GLN A 142 11.57 -5.73 -14.48
N MET A 143 10.48 -5.08 -14.10
CA MET A 143 9.16 -5.72 -14.00
C MET A 143 8.68 -6.21 -15.38
N GLU A 144 7.97 -7.31 -15.38
CA GLU A 144 7.32 -7.83 -16.58
C GLU A 144 6.19 -6.89 -17.04
N THR A 145 6.10 -6.67 -18.35
CA THR A 145 5.00 -5.88 -18.95
C THR A 145 3.65 -6.42 -18.55
N GLN A 146 3.50 -7.76 -18.58
CA GLN A 146 2.26 -8.43 -18.21
C GLN A 146 1.88 -8.20 -16.75
N GLY A 147 2.83 -8.22 -15.83
CA GLY A 147 2.57 -7.96 -14.40
C GLY A 147 2.02 -6.56 -14.15
N ILE A 148 2.59 -5.54 -14.81
CA ILE A 148 2.11 -4.16 -14.72
C ILE A 148 0.67 -4.04 -15.25
N ILE A 149 0.39 -4.63 -16.42
CA ILE A 149 -0.94 -4.60 -17.05
C ILE A 149 -1.96 -5.32 -16.15
N ALA A 150 -1.62 -6.51 -15.67
CA ALA A 150 -2.50 -7.31 -14.82
C ALA A 150 -2.84 -6.58 -13.50
N ALA A 151 -1.87 -5.93 -12.88
CA ALA A 151 -2.09 -5.11 -11.69
C ALA A 151 -2.99 -3.89 -11.96
N ILE A 152 -2.79 -3.21 -13.10
CA ILE A 152 -3.64 -2.08 -13.51
C ILE A 152 -5.09 -2.53 -13.68
N TYR A 153 -5.34 -3.69 -14.31
CA TYR A 153 -6.69 -4.23 -14.45
C TYR A 153 -7.31 -4.61 -13.11
N GLY A 154 -6.55 -5.24 -12.21
CA GLY A 154 -7.02 -5.55 -10.86
C GLY A 154 -7.41 -4.29 -10.08
N MET A 155 -6.56 -3.26 -10.09
CA MET A 155 -6.89 -1.98 -9.45
C MET A 155 -8.13 -1.32 -10.06
N LYS A 156 -8.31 -1.38 -11.39
CA LYS A 156 -9.48 -0.81 -12.09
C LYS A 156 -10.79 -1.46 -11.65
N LYS A 157 -10.76 -2.76 -11.36
CA LYS A 157 -11.95 -3.55 -11.03
C LYS A 157 -12.22 -3.69 -9.55
N ARG A 158 -11.31 -3.20 -8.69
CA ARG A 158 -11.49 -3.33 -7.24
C ARG A 158 -12.83 -2.80 -6.77
N GLU A 159 -13.38 -3.49 -5.81
CA GLU A 159 -14.64 -3.12 -5.18
C GLU A 159 -14.45 -2.06 -4.08
N ASP A 160 -15.56 -1.47 -3.64
CA ASP A 160 -15.62 -0.60 -2.49
C ASP A 160 -15.47 -1.42 -1.20
N ARG A 161 -14.47 -1.08 -0.40
CA ARG A 161 -14.22 -1.67 0.92
C ARG A 161 -14.35 -0.65 2.06
N SER A 162 -14.97 0.52 1.79
CA SER A 162 -15.16 1.57 2.80
C SER A 162 -15.93 1.07 4.01
N HIS A 163 -16.83 0.10 3.83
CA HIS A 163 -17.58 -0.49 4.92
C HIS A 163 -16.69 -1.10 6.02
N ILE A 164 -15.47 -1.54 5.69
CA ILE A 164 -14.52 -2.09 6.66
C ILE A 164 -14.09 -1.03 7.68
N LEU A 165 -14.02 0.24 7.29
CA LEU A 165 -13.66 1.33 8.19
C LEU A 165 -14.81 1.68 9.14
N TYR A 166 -16.04 1.49 8.72
CA TYR A 166 -17.24 1.78 9.52
C TYR A 166 -17.71 0.59 10.36
N GLN A 167 -17.51 -0.61 9.85
CA GLN A 167 -17.92 -1.88 10.47
C GLN A 167 -16.76 -2.89 10.36
N PRO A 168 -15.64 -2.65 11.05
CA PRO A 168 -14.49 -3.52 10.95
C PRO A 168 -14.81 -4.95 11.40
N PRO A 169 -14.11 -5.96 10.83
CA PRO A 169 -14.15 -7.32 11.36
C PRO A 169 -13.89 -7.35 12.87
N VAL A 170 -14.44 -8.32 13.57
CA VAL A 170 -14.35 -8.42 15.04
C VAL A 170 -12.89 -8.34 15.53
N GLN A 171 -11.98 -8.97 14.83
CA GLN A 171 -10.54 -8.97 15.12
C GLN A 171 -9.91 -7.58 15.07
N LEU A 172 -10.42 -6.70 14.22
CA LEU A 172 -9.93 -5.33 14.06
C LEU A 172 -10.73 -4.29 14.85
N LYS A 173 -11.79 -4.69 15.58
CA LYS A 173 -12.61 -3.76 16.37
C LYS A 173 -11.84 -3.14 17.54
N GLU A 174 -10.97 -3.93 18.18
CA GLU A 174 -10.19 -3.49 19.34
C GLU A 174 -8.83 -2.93 18.95
N THR A 175 -8.22 -3.47 17.90
CA THR A 175 -6.88 -3.11 17.43
C THR A 175 -6.88 -2.04 16.33
N GLY A 176 -7.93 -2.03 15.53
CA GLY A 176 -8.24 -0.95 14.60
C GLY A 176 -7.44 -0.92 13.31
N ILE A 177 -7.78 0.11 12.54
CA ILE A 177 -7.17 0.42 11.26
C ILE A 177 -6.39 1.73 11.40
N ALA A 178 -5.15 1.73 10.92
CA ALA A 178 -4.35 2.95 10.81
C ALA A 178 -4.46 3.53 9.40
N VAL A 179 -4.60 4.85 9.28
CA VAL A 179 -4.62 5.56 8.01
C VAL A 179 -3.48 6.57 7.97
N PHE A 180 -2.60 6.40 6.98
CA PHE A 180 -1.47 7.28 6.72
C PHE A 180 -1.74 8.05 5.42
N ALA A 181 -1.71 9.38 5.48
CA ALA A 181 -2.03 10.24 4.35
C ALA A 181 -0.93 11.28 4.11
N GLY A 182 -0.77 11.68 2.85
CA GLY A 182 0.16 12.74 2.45
C GLY A 182 -0.59 14.03 2.10
N VAL A 183 -0.21 15.15 2.72
CA VAL A 183 -0.85 16.46 2.46
C VAL A 183 -0.68 16.89 0.99
N GLN A 184 0.43 16.49 0.37
CA GLN A 184 0.74 16.81 -1.03
C GLN A 184 0.50 15.61 -1.97
N ASP A 185 -0.31 14.63 -1.55
CA ASP A 185 -0.62 13.46 -2.37
C ASP A 185 -1.57 13.85 -3.52
N THR A 186 -1.05 13.77 -4.75
CA THR A 186 -1.83 14.03 -5.98
C THR A 186 -2.49 12.77 -6.53
N VAL A 187 -2.12 11.60 -6.01
CA VAL A 187 -2.72 10.31 -6.41
C VAL A 187 -3.96 10.02 -5.59
N ILE A 188 -3.87 10.23 -4.28
CA ILE A 188 -5.00 10.09 -3.35
C ILE A 188 -5.06 11.39 -2.56
N PRO A 189 -5.91 12.36 -2.96
CA PRO A 189 -5.96 13.68 -2.34
C PRO A 189 -6.21 13.60 -0.84
N PHE A 190 -5.49 14.41 -0.08
CA PHE A 190 -5.54 14.43 1.38
C PHE A 190 -6.95 14.66 1.92
N ASP A 191 -7.68 15.65 1.40
CA ASP A 191 -9.06 15.95 1.80
C ASP A 191 -9.99 14.76 1.61
N HIS A 192 -9.70 13.93 0.60
CA HIS A 192 -10.45 12.72 0.34
C HIS A 192 -10.16 11.61 1.36
N VAL A 193 -8.92 11.50 1.86
CA VAL A 193 -8.56 10.53 2.91
C VAL A 193 -9.07 10.99 4.28
N GLN A 194 -9.01 12.28 4.55
CA GLN A 194 -9.38 12.86 5.84
C GLN A 194 -10.84 12.56 6.23
N GLN A 195 -11.75 12.38 5.28
CA GLN A 195 -13.15 12.03 5.56
C GLN A 195 -13.30 10.70 6.31
N TRP A 196 -12.33 9.78 6.22
CA TRP A 196 -12.41 8.49 6.94
C TRP A 196 -11.79 8.51 8.32
N TRP A 197 -11.16 9.60 8.72
CA TRP A 197 -10.54 9.68 10.05
C TRP A 197 -11.55 9.53 11.18
N GLU A 198 -12.80 9.96 10.94
CA GLU A 198 -13.90 9.81 11.90
C GLU A 198 -14.60 8.43 11.82
N ALA A 199 -14.17 7.55 10.94
CA ALA A 199 -14.77 6.22 10.84
C ALA A 199 -14.43 5.39 12.09
N PRO A 200 -15.43 4.68 12.68
CA PRO A 200 -15.26 3.97 13.96
C PRO A 200 -14.14 2.92 13.99
N GLY A 201 -13.78 2.36 12.85
CA GLY A 201 -12.69 1.39 12.73
C GLY A 201 -11.30 2.02 12.63
N VAL A 202 -11.20 3.35 12.43
CA VAL A 202 -9.92 4.05 12.33
C VAL A 202 -9.47 4.49 13.72
N THR A 203 -8.44 3.83 14.24
CA THR A 203 -7.93 4.07 15.59
C THR A 203 -6.61 4.84 15.62
N PHE A 204 -5.96 4.98 14.46
CA PHE A 204 -4.71 5.73 14.34
C PHE A 204 -4.66 6.49 13.01
N GLN A 205 -4.14 7.70 13.06
CA GLN A 205 -4.01 8.58 11.90
C GLN A 205 -2.62 9.19 11.88
N TYR A 206 -2.06 9.31 10.67
CA TYR A 206 -0.79 10.00 10.46
C TYR A 206 -0.84 10.87 9.22
N GLU A 207 -0.45 12.12 9.39
CA GLU A 207 -0.35 13.12 8.34
C GLU A 207 1.12 13.36 7.99
N SER A 208 1.51 12.97 6.79
CA SER A 208 2.82 13.28 6.23
C SER A 208 2.78 14.61 5.47
N PRO A 209 3.74 15.53 5.64
CA PRO A 209 3.77 16.78 4.89
C PRO A 209 4.12 16.61 3.40
N TYR A 210 4.31 15.39 2.93
CA TYR A 210 4.75 15.04 1.57
C TYR A 210 3.62 14.41 0.74
N GLY A 211 3.98 13.90 -0.45
CA GLY A 211 3.06 13.27 -1.40
C GLY A 211 2.88 11.76 -1.18
N HIS A 212 2.49 11.09 -2.28
CA HIS A 212 2.09 9.67 -2.28
C HIS A 212 3.17 8.67 -1.84
N MET A 213 4.43 9.05 -1.96
CA MET A 213 5.58 8.21 -1.59
C MET A 213 6.18 8.62 -0.25
N GLY A 214 5.34 8.93 0.74
CA GLY A 214 5.75 9.39 2.07
C GLY A 214 6.81 8.48 2.74
N HIS A 215 6.73 7.17 2.56
CA HIS A 215 7.74 6.22 3.06
C HIS A 215 9.17 6.47 2.51
N MET A 216 9.30 7.22 1.43
CA MET A 216 10.60 7.63 0.87
C MET A 216 10.91 9.10 1.16
N SER A 217 9.89 9.95 1.18
CA SER A 217 10.01 11.40 1.36
C SER A 217 10.06 11.81 2.83
N ASP A 218 9.35 11.06 3.66
CA ASP A 218 9.13 11.27 5.10
C ASP A 218 9.47 10.00 5.88
N ARG A 219 10.67 9.48 5.61
CA ARG A 219 11.09 8.19 6.17
C ARG A 219 10.97 8.14 7.69
N ASP A 220 11.55 9.12 8.37
CA ASP A 220 11.64 9.11 9.83
C ASP A 220 10.27 9.35 10.48
N GLY A 221 9.45 10.23 9.91
CA GLY A 221 8.07 10.43 10.33
C GLY A 221 7.20 9.18 10.15
N CYS A 222 7.30 8.53 9.00
CA CYS A 222 6.59 7.27 8.74
C CYS A 222 7.02 6.14 9.68
N VAL A 223 8.33 6.02 9.96
CA VAL A 223 8.84 5.04 10.93
C VAL A 223 8.29 5.30 12.32
N ALA A 224 8.38 6.54 12.80
CA ALA A 224 7.88 6.93 14.13
C ALA A 224 6.37 6.69 14.25
N ALA A 225 5.61 7.03 13.21
CA ALA A 225 4.16 6.84 13.20
C ALA A 225 3.76 5.35 13.27
N VAL A 226 4.42 4.46 12.53
CA VAL A 226 4.16 3.01 12.60
C VAL A 226 4.52 2.47 13.98
N LEU A 227 5.63 2.91 14.58
CA LEU A 227 6.01 2.55 15.95
C LEU A 227 4.99 3.04 16.99
N GLN A 228 4.48 4.25 16.82
CA GLN A 228 3.45 4.83 17.69
C GLN A 228 2.13 4.05 17.58
N TRP A 229 1.72 3.72 16.35
CA TRP A 229 0.54 2.89 16.12
C TRP A 229 0.68 1.52 16.79
N TRP A 230 1.81 0.83 16.59
CA TRP A 230 2.08 -0.44 17.27
C TRP A 230 1.94 -0.34 18.79
N LYS A 231 2.53 0.68 19.39
CA LYS A 231 2.45 0.89 20.85
C LYS A 231 1.02 1.11 21.33
N SER A 232 0.15 1.72 20.52
CA SER A 232 -1.27 1.90 20.87
C SER A 232 -2.05 0.58 20.86
N LEU A 233 -1.60 -0.42 20.10
CA LEU A 233 -2.24 -1.75 20.02
C LEU A 233 -1.80 -2.69 21.15
N THR A 234 -0.67 -2.41 21.78
CA THR A 234 -0.09 -3.24 22.83
C THR A 234 0.10 -2.44 24.13
N PRO A 235 -0.97 -1.95 24.77
CA PRO A 235 -0.84 -1.21 26.02
C PRO A 235 -0.24 -2.10 27.09
N GLY A 236 1.02 -1.84 27.49
CA GLY A 236 1.76 -2.60 28.49
C GLY A 236 2.69 -3.70 27.95
N GLY A 237 2.81 -3.84 26.63
CA GLY A 237 3.82 -4.69 26.01
C GLY A 237 5.20 -4.05 26.10
N ALA A 238 6.15 -4.74 26.74
CA ALA A 238 7.56 -4.34 26.82
C ALA A 238 8.15 -4.16 25.41
N ALA A 239 8.95 -3.10 25.27
CA ALA A 239 9.82 -2.87 24.13
C ALA A 239 10.89 -3.96 24.02
#